data_858bf354d6f93ecb47b42b1bf9f8cb0a
#
_entry.id   858bf354d6f93ecb47b42b1bf9f8cb0a
#
_cell.length_a   1.000
_cell.length_b   1.000
_cell.length_c   1.000
_cell.angle_alpha   90.00
_cell.angle_beta   90.00
_cell.angle_gamma   90.00
#
_symmetry.space_group_name_H-M   'P 1'
#
loop_
_entity.id
_entity.type
_entity.pdbx_description
1 polymer ?
#
loop_
_entity_poly.entity_id
_entity_poly.type
_entity_poly.pdbx_seq_one_letter_code
_entity_poly.pdbx_strand_id
1 'polypeptide(L)'
;MAFKIAINAGHYANTAGKRCAAAFDPNETREWWLNNRVVERVIAELAAYDGYELLRCDDPTGQTDVSLKDRTDKANAFGADIYVAVHHNAG
;
A
#
# COMPACT_ATOMS: atom_id res chain seq x y z
N MET A 1 -22.35 1.70 -12.99
CA MET A 1 -20.89 2.00 -13.00
C MET A 1 -20.29 1.72 -11.64
N ALA A 2 -19.19 1.01 -11.59
CA ALA A 2 -18.53 0.75 -10.32
C ALA A 2 -17.67 1.95 -9.90
N PHE A 3 -17.61 2.20 -8.60
CA PHE A 3 -16.68 3.15 -8.01
C PHE A 3 -15.29 2.48 -7.96
N LYS A 4 -14.27 3.13 -8.52
CA LYS A 4 -12.94 2.53 -8.66
C LYS A 4 -11.98 3.07 -7.64
N ILE A 5 -11.37 2.16 -6.87
CA ILE A 5 -10.44 2.46 -5.79
C ILE A 5 -9.07 1.90 -6.16
N ALA A 6 -8.06 2.77 -6.23
CA ALA A 6 -6.67 2.36 -6.29
C ALA A 6 -6.07 2.47 -4.89
N ILE A 7 -5.33 1.45 -4.45
CA ILE A 7 -4.74 1.42 -3.12
C ILE A 7 -3.32 0.87 -3.19
N ASN A 8 -2.42 1.37 -2.35
CA ASN A 8 -1.10 0.76 -2.20
C ASN A 8 -0.55 0.89 -0.78
N ALA A 9 0.30 -0.06 -0.42
CA ALA A 9 1.18 0.06 0.72
C ALA A 9 2.40 0.89 0.29
N GLY A 10 2.72 1.94 1.02
CA GLY A 10 3.86 2.79 0.71
C GLY A 10 5.19 2.04 0.80
N HIS A 11 6.16 2.40 -0.04
CA HIS A 11 7.49 1.81 -0.11
C HIS A 11 7.47 0.33 -0.56
N TYR A 12 8.49 -0.42 -0.18
CA TYR A 12 8.55 -1.88 -0.34
C TYR A 12 9.37 -2.46 0.82
N ALA A 13 9.48 -3.77 0.91
CA ALA A 13 10.04 -4.43 2.09
C ALA A 13 11.47 -4.01 2.45
N ASN A 14 12.27 -3.53 1.49
CA ASN A 14 13.67 -3.15 1.68
C ASN A 14 13.96 -1.66 1.49
N THR A 15 12.93 -0.79 1.54
CA THR A 15 13.17 0.66 1.43
C THR A 15 14.13 1.12 2.52
N ALA A 16 15.21 1.80 2.10
CA ALA A 16 16.25 2.28 3.01
C ALA A 16 15.67 3.26 4.04
N GLY A 17 16.03 3.08 5.31
CA GLY A 17 15.64 3.99 6.39
C GLY A 17 14.17 3.96 6.82
N LYS A 18 13.33 3.24 6.14
CA LYS A 18 11.88 3.17 6.45
C LYS A 18 11.61 1.96 7.34
N ARG A 19 12.04 2.05 8.59
CA ARG A 19 11.92 0.97 9.58
C ARG A 19 11.92 1.53 11.00
N CYS A 20 11.48 0.73 11.96
CA CYS A 20 11.59 1.05 13.37
C CYS A 20 13.07 1.02 13.80
N ALA A 21 13.46 1.94 14.67
CA ALA A 21 14.81 1.92 15.24
C ALA A 21 15.01 0.69 16.10
N ALA A 22 16.20 0.07 16.01
CA ALA A 22 16.54 -1.13 16.77
C ALA A 22 16.41 -0.94 18.28
N ALA A 23 16.56 0.29 18.78
CA ALA A 23 16.40 0.61 20.21
C ALA A 23 14.96 0.37 20.69
N PHE A 24 13.97 0.48 19.82
CA PHE A 24 12.56 0.30 20.16
C PHE A 24 11.97 -1.00 19.62
N ASP A 25 12.58 -1.54 18.58
CA ASP A 25 12.16 -2.78 17.94
C ASP A 25 13.40 -3.54 17.46
N PRO A 26 13.81 -4.63 18.18
CA PRO A 26 14.97 -5.41 17.77
C PRO A 26 14.85 -6.00 16.37
N ASN A 27 13.66 -6.19 15.86
CA ASN A 27 13.43 -6.71 14.52
C ASN A 27 13.53 -5.63 13.44
N GLU A 28 13.63 -4.35 13.84
CA GLU A 28 13.66 -3.22 12.92
C GLU A 28 12.55 -3.30 11.86
N THR A 29 11.29 -3.49 12.32
CA THR A 29 10.13 -3.65 11.44
C THR A 29 10.09 -2.55 10.38
N ARG A 30 10.03 -2.95 9.13
CA ARG A 30 9.97 -2.03 7.99
C ARG A 30 8.59 -1.40 7.88
N GLU A 31 8.56 -0.14 7.45
CA GLU A 31 7.29 0.57 7.26
C GLU A 31 6.35 -0.17 6.32
N TRP A 32 6.88 -0.73 5.22
CA TRP A 32 6.05 -1.44 4.25
C TRP A 32 5.26 -2.60 4.88
N TRP A 33 5.86 -3.34 5.83
CA TRP A 33 5.15 -4.45 6.49
C TRP A 33 3.91 -3.97 7.22
N LEU A 34 4.01 -2.83 7.91
CA LEU A 34 2.88 -2.22 8.61
C LEU A 34 1.85 -1.69 7.62
N ASN A 35 2.31 -1.02 6.57
CA ASN A 35 1.45 -0.51 5.52
C ASN A 35 0.69 -1.64 4.83
N ASN A 36 1.38 -2.74 4.53
CA ASN A 36 0.78 -3.91 3.89
C ASN A 36 -0.31 -4.53 4.76
N ARG A 37 -0.09 -4.64 6.07
CA ARG A 37 -1.10 -5.17 6.98
C ARG A 37 -2.39 -4.35 6.95
N VAL A 38 -2.26 -3.05 6.92
CA VAL A 38 -3.43 -2.15 6.82
C VAL A 38 -4.12 -2.34 5.47
N VAL A 39 -3.36 -2.36 4.38
CA VAL A 39 -3.93 -2.55 3.04
C VAL A 39 -4.69 -3.87 2.94
N GLU A 40 -4.09 -4.96 3.41
CA GLU A 40 -4.74 -6.27 3.40
C GLU A 40 -6.04 -6.28 4.22
N ARG A 41 -6.04 -5.59 5.37
CA ARG A 41 -7.23 -5.49 6.21
C ARG A 41 -8.32 -4.67 5.51
N VAL A 42 -7.95 -3.58 4.86
CA VAL A 42 -8.91 -2.76 4.10
C VAL A 42 -9.54 -3.59 2.98
N ILE A 43 -8.74 -4.34 2.24
CA ILE A 43 -9.23 -5.22 1.17
C ILE A 43 -10.21 -6.26 1.74
N ALA A 44 -9.86 -6.87 2.86
CA ALA A 44 -10.70 -7.87 3.50
C ALA A 44 -12.02 -7.28 3.99
N GLU A 45 -12.00 -6.09 4.57
CA GLU A 45 -13.21 -5.41 5.03
C GLU A 45 -14.11 -4.99 3.87
N LEU A 46 -13.51 -4.50 2.78
CA LEU A 46 -14.27 -4.10 1.59
C LEU A 46 -14.95 -5.28 0.90
N ALA A 47 -14.44 -6.50 1.08
CA ALA A 47 -15.03 -7.69 0.45
C ALA A 47 -16.50 -7.92 0.84
N ALA A 48 -16.96 -7.32 1.94
CA ALA A 48 -18.36 -7.39 2.36
C ALA A 48 -19.29 -6.44 1.61
N TYR A 49 -18.76 -5.57 0.75
CA TYR A 49 -19.50 -4.53 0.05
C TYR A 49 -19.49 -4.74 -1.46
N ASP A 50 -20.54 -4.26 -2.13
CA ASP A 50 -20.65 -4.30 -3.59
C ASP A 50 -20.48 -2.89 -4.17
N GLY A 51 -20.44 -2.81 -5.50
CA GLY A 51 -20.49 -1.53 -6.21
C GLY A 51 -19.14 -0.85 -6.38
N TYR A 52 -18.05 -1.55 -6.11
CA TYR A 52 -16.70 -1.01 -6.31
C TYR A 52 -15.82 -2.01 -7.06
N GLU A 53 -14.76 -1.46 -7.66
CA GLU A 53 -13.62 -2.23 -8.18
C GLU A 53 -12.37 -1.74 -7.49
N LEU A 54 -11.43 -2.62 -7.19
CA LEU A 54 -10.22 -2.28 -6.45
C LEU A 54 -8.99 -2.77 -7.21
N LEU A 55 -7.99 -1.88 -7.32
CA LEU A 55 -6.68 -2.21 -7.88
C LEU A 55 -5.60 -1.87 -6.86
N ARG A 56 -4.76 -2.83 -6.54
CA ARG A 56 -3.57 -2.60 -5.74
C ARG A 56 -2.41 -2.19 -6.66
N CYS A 57 -1.76 -1.06 -6.37
CA CYS A 57 -0.76 -0.45 -7.26
C CYS A 57 0.69 -0.74 -6.88
N ASP A 58 0.96 -1.31 -5.70
CA ASP A 58 2.29 -1.78 -5.31
C ASP A 58 2.43 -3.30 -5.53
N ASP A 59 3.63 -3.82 -5.31
CA ASP A 59 3.85 -5.26 -5.30
C ASP A 59 3.36 -5.84 -3.98
N PRO A 60 2.29 -6.66 -3.96
CA PRO A 60 1.75 -7.21 -2.72
C PRO A 60 2.71 -8.17 -1.99
N THR A 61 3.76 -8.63 -2.66
CA THR A 61 4.81 -9.44 -2.03
C THR A 61 5.87 -8.59 -1.34
N GLY A 62 5.92 -7.29 -1.64
CA GLY A 62 6.90 -6.36 -1.09
C GLY A 62 8.31 -6.48 -1.63
N GLN A 63 8.53 -7.31 -2.64
CA GLN A 63 9.87 -7.58 -3.17
C GLN A 63 10.33 -6.56 -4.20
N THR A 64 9.40 -5.92 -4.90
CA THR A 64 9.70 -4.97 -5.96
C THR A 64 9.38 -3.55 -5.51
N ASP A 65 10.34 -2.65 -5.73
CA ASP A 65 10.13 -1.21 -5.51
C ASP A 65 9.40 -0.62 -6.71
N VAL A 66 8.07 -0.64 -6.65
CA VAL A 66 7.25 -0.02 -7.68
C VAL A 66 7.36 1.49 -7.51
N SER A 67 7.85 2.20 -8.53
CA SER A 67 8.05 3.65 -8.46
C SER A 67 6.73 4.38 -8.23
N LEU A 68 6.82 5.60 -7.67
CA LEU A 68 5.64 6.44 -7.47
C LEU A 68 4.94 6.72 -8.80
N LYS A 69 5.72 6.97 -9.86
CA LYS A 69 5.17 7.18 -11.20
C LYS A 69 4.40 5.97 -11.69
N ASP A 70 4.95 4.76 -11.54
CA ASP A 70 4.28 3.54 -12.00
C ASP A 70 3.00 3.28 -11.23
N ARG A 71 2.99 3.53 -9.93
CA ARG A 71 1.79 3.42 -9.10
C ARG A 71 0.68 4.36 -9.56
N THR A 72 1.06 5.61 -9.84
CA THR A 72 0.14 6.63 -10.32
C THR A 72 -0.37 6.30 -11.72
N ASP A 73 0.52 5.84 -12.61
CA ASP A 73 0.14 5.44 -13.97
C ASP A 73 -0.86 4.28 -13.94
N LYS A 74 -0.66 3.30 -13.07
CA LYS A 74 -1.61 2.19 -12.90
C LYS A 74 -2.97 2.68 -12.43
N ALA A 75 -3.01 3.57 -11.45
CA ALA A 75 -4.26 4.13 -10.95
C ALA A 75 -5.01 4.90 -12.03
N ASN A 76 -4.28 5.70 -12.81
CA ASN A 76 -4.86 6.48 -13.91
C ASN A 76 -5.38 5.58 -15.03
N ALA A 77 -4.64 4.56 -15.42
CA ALA A 77 -5.05 3.61 -16.45
C ALA A 77 -6.28 2.81 -16.03
N PHE A 78 -6.40 2.52 -14.75
CA PHE A 78 -7.57 1.86 -14.16
C PHE A 78 -8.80 2.78 -14.14
N GLY A 79 -8.59 4.09 -14.19
CA GLY A 79 -9.66 5.08 -14.07
C GLY A 79 -10.14 5.24 -12.63
N ALA A 80 -9.20 5.20 -11.68
CA ALA A 80 -9.54 5.29 -10.26
C ALA A 80 -10.28 6.58 -9.92
N ASP A 81 -11.35 6.45 -9.15
CA ASP A 81 -12.07 7.59 -8.60
C ASP A 81 -11.35 8.14 -7.36
N ILE A 82 -10.72 7.26 -6.58
CA ILE A 82 -9.83 7.65 -5.49
C ILE A 82 -8.56 6.81 -5.51
N TYR A 83 -7.48 7.39 -4.97
CA TYR A 83 -6.20 6.72 -4.77
C TYR A 83 -5.82 6.84 -3.29
N VAL A 84 -5.62 5.69 -2.64
CA VAL A 84 -5.28 5.62 -1.22
C VAL A 84 -3.88 5.04 -1.06
N ALA A 85 -2.96 5.81 -0.52
CA ALA A 85 -1.62 5.33 -0.18
C ALA A 85 -1.50 5.25 1.35
N VAL A 86 -1.16 4.07 1.84
CA VAL A 86 -1.02 3.83 3.28
C VAL A 86 0.43 3.95 3.67
N HIS A 87 0.70 4.81 4.64
CA HIS A 87 2.03 5.05 5.20
C HIS A 87 2.00 5.05 6.72
N HIS A 88 3.16 4.83 7.34
CA HIS A 88 3.41 5.08 8.75
C HIS A 88 4.57 6.05 8.86
N ASN A 89 4.39 7.14 9.59
CA ASN A 89 5.47 8.11 9.77
C ASN A 89 6.37 7.69 10.91
N ALA A 90 7.67 7.70 10.66
CA ALA A 90 8.66 7.68 11.72
C ALA A 90 8.81 9.12 12.20
N GLY A 91 8.23 9.43 13.33
CA GLY A 91 8.06 10.75 13.89
C GLY A 91 9.29 11.65 13.95
#